data_7e8517fd5411adb7163f4d62146ce470
#
_entry.id   7e8517fd5411adb7163f4d62146ce470
#
_cell.length_a   1.000
_cell.length_b   1.000
_cell.length_c   1.000
_cell.angle_alpha   90.00
_cell.angle_beta   90.00
_cell.angle_gamma   90.00
#
_symmetry.space_group_name_H-M   'P 1'
#
loop_
_entity.id
_entity.type
_entity.pdbx_description
1 polymer ?
#
loop_
_entity_poly.entity_id
_entity_poly.type
_entity_poly.pdbx_seq_one_letter_code
_entity_poly.pdbx_strand_id
1 'polypeptide(L)'
;GFINIFLNHSGTLKIIKDILDKKTIKEVENPKKIQVEFVSANPTGPLHVGHGRGAIYGDVISKLLEKKGHEVQKEYYVNDAGRQIDILTASVYLRAINVEDNIFPESAYRGKYIKEIAKNANLQEAVNIDDLLKNLPEDEEEKIDEIISRLKSASEKDWQSIKKVSLDNVLSTIEKDLEDFGVTFDNWFLESSLLGDDSKIDAAVQQLDTNNLIDNRDGNIWFKSSDFGDDKDRVLIRADGRQTYFASDVAYHKDKLDRGFDEIINIWGSDHHGYIKRVEASLEGLGYDKNKLSVKLVQFANLIKGGSPVKMSTRSGEFYSLEDLLSDVGSDVARFYYLSKQTDQHLDFDLDLA
;
A
#
# COMPACT_ATOMS: atom_id res chain seq x y z
N GLY A 1 -5.83 -30.61 31.86
CA GLY A 1 -5.93 -30.01 33.19
C GLY A 1 -5.32 -28.62 33.18
N PHE A 2 -5.76 -27.76 34.10
CA PHE A 2 -5.19 -26.42 34.29
C PHE A 2 -4.01 -26.52 35.23
N ILE A 3 -2.94 -25.74 34.98
CA ILE A 3 -1.81 -25.53 35.88
C ILE A 3 -1.97 -24.16 36.47
N ASN A 4 -2.21 -24.09 37.79
CA ASN A 4 -2.27 -22.82 38.51
C ASN A 4 -0.86 -22.45 39.00
N ILE A 5 -0.38 -21.29 38.55
CA ILE A 5 0.93 -20.75 38.95
C ILE A 5 0.69 -19.55 39.89
N PHE A 6 1.26 -19.63 41.08
CA PHE A 6 1.23 -18.54 42.06
C PHE A 6 2.60 -17.89 42.12
N LEU A 7 2.68 -16.61 41.76
CA LEU A 7 3.89 -15.82 41.90
C LEU A 7 4.01 -15.30 43.33
N ASN A 8 5.14 -15.49 43.96
CA ASN A 8 5.42 -14.85 45.25
C ASN A 8 5.80 -13.36 45.03
N HIS A 9 5.67 -12.57 46.09
CA HIS A 9 5.92 -11.14 46.04
C HIS A 9 7.35 -10.77 45.58
N SER A 10 8.36 -11.56 45.96
CA SER A 10 9.74 -11.35 45.53
C SER A 10 9.95 -11.65 44.05
N GLY A 11 9.23 -12.62 43.49
CA GLY A 11 9.24 -12.90 42.06
C GLY A 11 8.69 -11.73 41.23
N THR A 12 7.55 -11.18 41.69
CA THR A 12 6.95 -10.00 41.05
C THR A 12 7.86 -8.77 41.10
N LEU A 13 8.48 -8.51 42.27
CA LEU A 13 9.44 -7.40 42.42
C LEU A 13 10.68 -7.57 41.54
N LYS A 14 11.17 -8.81 41.37
CA LYS A 14 12.28 -9.09 40.47
C LYS A 14 11.92 -8.77 39.03
N ILE A 15 10.73 -9.19 38.57
CA ILE A 15 10.24 -8.87 37.22
C ILE A 15 10.18 -7.36 36.99
N ILE A 16 9.60 -6.62 37.95
CA ILE A 16 9.53 -5.16 37.88
C ILE A 16 10.93 -4.54 37.79
N LYS A 17 11.87 -5.03 38.61
CA LYS A 17 13.24 -4.57 38.58
C LYS A 17 13.91 -4.86 37.25
N ASP A 18 13.74 -6.07 36.69
CA ASP A 18 14.29 -6.47 35.39
C ASP A 18 13.71 -5.59 34.26
N ILE A 19 12.41 -5.20 34.36
CA ILE A 19 11.78 -4.24 33.43
C ILE A 19 12.44 -2.86 33.54
N LEU A 20 12.59 -2.34 34.74
CA LEU A 20 13.23 -1.03 34.98
C LEU A 20 14.70 -1.00 34.53
N ASP A 21 15.41 -2.10 34.73
CA ASP A 21 16.81 -2.27 34.30
C ASP A 21 16.92 -2.54 32.78
N LYS A 22 15.80 -2.54 32.03
CA LYS A 22 15.72 -2.87 30.57
C LYS A 22 16.27 -4.26 30.21
N LYS A 23 16.21 -5.23 31.13
CA LYS A 23 16.71 -6.61 30.95
C LYS A 23 15.67 -7.62 30.49
N THR A 24 14.46 -7.17 30.19
CA THR A 24 13.29 -8.05 29.92
C THR A 24 13.30 -8.66 28.52
N ILE A 25 13.95 -8.01 27.55
CA ILE A 25 14.08 -8.50 26.19
C ILE A 25 15.55 -8.82 25.96
N LYS A 26 15.87 -10.11 25.83
CA LYS A 26 17.22 -10.51 25.42
C LYS A 26 17.41 -10.20 23.94
N GLU A 27 18.49 -9.54 23.61
CA GLU A 27 18.93 -9.38 22.23
C GLU A 27 19.29 -10.75 21.64
N VAL A 28 19.11 -10.89 20.34
CA VAL A 28 19.49 -12.11 19.62
C VAL A 28 21.01 -12.17 19.44
N GLU A 29 21.56 -13.38 19.43
CA GLU A 29 23.01 -13.57 19.22
C GLU A 29 23.44 -13.25 17.78
N ASN A 30 22.53 -13.47 16.81
CA ASN A 30 22.79 -13.24 15.39
C ASN A 30 21.75 -12.22 14.86
N PRO A 31 22.03 -10.92 14.92
CA PRO A 31 21.18 -9.90 14.33
C PRO A 31 21.01 -10.10 12.82
N LYS A 32 19.78 -9.88 12.35
CA LYS A 32 19.44 -9.90 10.93
C LYS A 32 19.14 -8.49 10.44
N LYS A 33 19.34 -8.26 9.15
CA LYS A 33 18.80 -7.10 8.44
C LYS A 33 17.41 -7.46 7.91
N ILE A 34 16.38 -6.83 8.46
CA ILE A 34 14.97 -7.17 8.20
C ILE A 34 14.28 -5.98 7.56
N GLN A 35 13.56 -6.21 6.48
CA GLN A 35 12.64 -5.22 5.93
C GLN A 35 11.21 -5.56 6.36
N VAL A 36 10.47 -4.54 6.79
CA VAL A 36 9.04 -4.65 7.10
C VAL A 36 8.26 -3.69 6.21
N GLU A 37 7.49 -4.24 5.27
CA GLU A 37 6.58 -3.49 4.41
C GLU A 37 5.18 -3.54 4.97
N PHE A 38 4.53 -2.37 5.09
CA PHE A 38 3.16 -2.29 5.59
C PHE A 38 2.46 -1.00 5.15
N VAL A 39 1.14 -0.95 5.28
CA VAL A 39 0.22 0.06 4.75
C VAL A 39 0.18 0.01 3.23
N SER A 40 1.17 0.54 2.55
CA SER A 40 1.32 0.55 1.08
C SER A 40 0.01 0.84 0.34
N ALA A 41 -0.79 1.79 0.88
CA ALA A 41 -2.05 2.21 0.28
C ALA A 41 -1.79 3.02 -1.00
N ASN A 42 -2.68 2.87 -1.99
CA ASN A 42 -2.57 3.66 -3.22
C ASN A 42 -2.67 5.15 -2.91
N PRO A 43 -1.78 6.01 -3.45
CA PRO A 43 -1.77 7.44 -3.17
C PRO A 43 -2.85 8.18 -3.99
N THR A 44 -4.09 7.79 -3.78
CA THR A 44 -5.27 8.35 -4.47
C THR A 44 -6.15 9.20 -3.56
N GLY A 45 -5.80 9.29 -2.28
CA GLY A 45 -6.49 10.09 -1.27
C GLY A 45 -5.94 9.87 0.14
N PRO A 46 -6.48 10.55 1.15
CA PRO A 46 -6.11 10.37 2.55
C PRO A 46 -6.31 8.93 3.03
N LEU A 47 -5.59 8.54 4.07
CA LEU A 47 -5.80 7.25 4.71
C LEU A 47 -7.15 7.19 5.42
N HIS A 48 -7.78 6.04 5.40
CA HIS A 48 -8.99 5.78 6.17
C HIS A 48 -8.72 4.78 7.31
N VAL A 49 -9.65 4.66 8.23
CA VAL A 49 -9.55 3.80 9.43
C VAL A 49 -9.20 2.35 9.10
N GLY A 50 -9.54 1.84 7.91
CA GLY A 50 -9.18 0.48 7.47
C GLY A 50 -7.66 0.27 7.35
N HIS A 51 -6.87 1.31 7.08
CA HIS A 51 -5.41 1.23 7.02
C HIS A 51 -4.76 1.23 8.40
N GLY A 52 -5.42 1.79 9.42
CA GLY A 52 -4.86 2.01 10.75
C GLY A 52 -4.37 0.73 11.41
N ARG A 53 -5.11 -0.37 11.27
CA ARG A 53 -4.73 -1.66 11.90
C ARG A 53 -3.44 -2.21 11.34
N GLY A 54 -3.27 -2.22 10.01
CA GLY A 54 -2.03 -2.64 9.35
C GLY A 54 -0.86 -1.73 9.70
N ALA A 55 -1.10 -0.42 9.79
CA ALA A 55 -0.10 0.56 10.16
C ALA A 55 0.46 0.31 11.57
N ILE A 56 -0.42 0.13 12.56
CA ILE A 56 0.00 -0.12 13.94
C ILE A 56 0.64 -1.49 14.11
N TYR A 57 0.12 -2.52 13.45
CA TYR A 57 0.70 -3.84 13.52
C TYR A 57 2.12 -3.86 12.95
N GLY A 58 2.36 -3.18 11.81
CA GLY A 58 3.67 -3.05 11.21
C GLY A 58 4.66 -2.27 12.06
N ASP A 59 4.24 -1.14 12.60
CA ASP A 59 5.03 -0.32 13.49
C ASP A 59 5.46 -1.08 14.76
N VAL A 60 4.52 -1.79 15.39
CA VAL A 60 4.82 -2.54 16.62
C VAL A 60 5.72 -3.74 16.37
N ILE A 61 5.51 -4.50 15.28
CA ILE A 61 6.42 -5.60 14.89
C ILE A 61 7.83 -5.05 14.66
N SER A 62 7.97 -3.95 13.90
CA SER A 62 9.26 -3.33 13.63
C SER A 62 9.97 -2.95 14.93
N LYS A 63 9.30 -2.24 15.83
CA LYS A 63 9.84 -1.85 17.14
C LYS A 63 10.21 -3.05 18.02
N LEU A 64 9.46 -4.14 17.96
CA LEU A 64 9.80 -5.38 18.70
C LEU A 64 11.03 -6.07 18.13
N LEU A 65 11.21 -6.09 16.81
CA LEU A 65 12.37 -6.64 16.14
C LEU A 65 13.62 -5.81 16.44
N GLU A 66 13.53 -4.47 16.38
CA GLU A 66 14.59 -3.56 16.78
C GLU A 66 14.99 -3.77 18.25
N LYS A 67 14.00 -3.93 19.13
CA LYS A 67 14.22 -4.21 20.56
C LYS A 67 14.90 -5.55 20.80
N LYS A 68 14.76 -6.48 19.86
CA LYS A 68 15.45 -7.77 19.85
C LYS A 68 16.88 -7.67 19.31
N GLY A 69 17.31 -6.51 18.82
CA GLY A 69 18.64 -6.25 18.29
C GLY A 69 18.80 -6.47 16.79
N HIS A 70 17.72 -6.65 16.05
CA HIS A 70 17.74 -6.69 14.59
C HIS A 70 17.89 -5.30 13.99
N GLU A 71 18.52 -5.19 12.81
CA GLU A 71 18.48 -4.00 11.96
C GLU A 71 17.18 -4.03 11.14
N VAL A 72 16.28 -3.09 11.40
CA VAL A 72 14.96 -3.07 10.75
C VAL A 72 14.84 -1.85 9.86
N GLN A 73 14.38 -2.06 8.62
CA GLN A 73 13.96 -1.00 7.72
C GLN A 73 12.44 -1.09 7.49
N LYS A 74 11.72 -0.03 7.83
CA LYS A 74 10.29 0.13 7.54
C LYS A 74 10.12 0.72 6.16
N GLU A 75 9.35 0.05 5.29
CA GLU A 75 9.16 0.47 3.92
C GLU A 75 7.68 0.62 3.57
N TYR A 76 7.37 1.72 2.88
CA TYR A 76 6.08 1.97 2.26
C TYR A 76 6.24 1.83 0.74
N TYR A 77 5.48 0.94 0.10
CA TYR A 77 5.43 0.84 -1.36
C TYR A 77 4.43 1.87 -1.89
N VAL A 78 4.92 2.77 -2.72
CA VAL A 78 4.12 3.84 -3.34
C VAL A 78 3.79 3.44 -4.77
N ASN A 79 2.52 3.16 -5.03
CA ASN A 79 2.03 2.96 -6.40
C ASN A 79 1.84 4.34 -7.07
N ASP A 80 2.94 4.95 -7.53
CA ASP A 80 2.98 6.27 -8.18
C ASP A 80 2.77 6.22 -9.70
N ALA A 81 2.41 5.06 -10.22
CA ALA A 81 2.21 4.81 -11.65
C ALA A 81 0.85 4.13 -11.93
N GLY A 82 0.51 4.05 -13.20
CA GLY A 82 -0.66 3.31 -13.65
C GLY A 82 -1.98 4.08 -13.58
N ARG A 83 -3.05 3.37 -13.94
CA ARG A 83 -4.38 3.95 -14.22
C ARG A 83 -4.99 4.73 -13.05
N GLN A 84 -4.79 4.29 -11.81
CA GLN A 84 -5.38 4.99 -10.65
C GLN A 84 -4.77 6.39 -10.45
N ILE A 85 -3.49 6.54 -10.72
CA ILE A 85 -2.81 7.83 -10.69
C ILE A 85 -3.25 8.72 -11.85
N ASP A 86 -3.49 8.12 -13.02
CA ASP A 86 -4.06 8.85 -14.14
C ASP A 86 -5.47 9.37 -13.82
N ILE A 87 -6.31 8.57 -13.16
CA ILE A 87 -7.64 9.01 -12.69
C ILE A 87 -7.52 10.13 -11.64
N LEU A 88 -6.61 10.02 -10.69
CA LEU A 88 -6.34 11.08 -9.72
C LEU A 88 -5.95 12.38 -10.43
N THR A 89 -5.00 12.28 -11.37
CA THR A 89 -4.52 13.43 -12.16
C THR A 89 -5.66 14.06 -12.95
N ALA A 90 -6.47 13.26 -13.65
CA ALA A 90 -7.64 13.74 -14.38
C ALA A 90 -8.65 14.42 -13.46
N SER A 91 -8.91 13.85 -12.27
CA SER A 91 -9.83 14.41 -11.29
C SER A 91 -9.39 15.81 -10.83
N VAL A 92 -8.10 15.97 -10.53
CA VAL A 92 -7.53 17.28 -10.16
C VAL A 92 -7.55 18.25 -11.35
N TYR A 93 -7.21 17.77 -12.56
CA TYR A 93 -7.22 18.59 -13.77
C TYR A 93 -8.62 19.13 -14.07
N LEU A 94 -9.65 18.27 -14.05
CA LEU A 94 -11.04 18.66 -14.27
C LEU A 94 -11.50 19.72 -13.26
N ARG A 95 -11.09 19.61 -11.98
CA ARG A 95 -11.38 20.64 -10.97
C ARG A 95 -10.62 21.93 -11.22
N ALA A 96 -9.38 21.87 -11.66
CA ALA A 96 -8.56 23.03 -11.97
C ALA A 96 -9.14 23.88 -13.13
N ILE A 97 -9.77 23.21 -14.12
CA ILE A 97 -10.50 23.89 -15.23
C ILE A 97 -11.97 24.17 -14.90
N ASN A 98 -12.40 23.98 -13.64
CA ASN A 98 -13.75 24.31 -13.13
C ASN A 98 -14.89 23.48 -13.79
N VAL A 99 -14.67 22.20 -14.09
CA VAL A 99 -15.77 21.29 -14.49
C VAL A 99 -16.79 21.18 -13.36
N GLU A 100 -18.06 21.43 -13.67
CA GLU A 100 -19.17 21.41 -12.72
C GLU A 100 -19.50 20.01 -12.19
N ASP A 101 -20.04 19.94 -10.96
CA ASP A 101 -20.33 18.65 -10.29
C ASP A 101 -21.34 17.77 -11.03
N ASN A 102 -22.26 18.35 -11.80
CA ASN A 102 -23.32 17.65 -12.57
C ASN A 102 -22.81 16.94 -13.82
N ILE A 103 -21.65 17.35 -14.35
CA ILE A 103 -21.00 16.75 -15.54
C ILE A 103 -19.66 16.08 -15.19
N PHE A 104 -19.31 16.05 -13.91
CA PHE A 104 -18.07 15.43 -13.44
C PHE A 104 -18.18 13.91 -13.49
N PRO A 105 -17.22 13.16 -14.09
CA PRO A 105 -17.32 11.72 -14.26
C PRO A 105 -17.51 10.96 -12.94
N GLU A 106 -18.34 9.92 -12.93
CA GLU A 106 -18.63 9.14 -11.72
C GLU A 106 -17.43 8.31 -11.27
N SER A 107 -16.61 7.83 -12.21
CA SER A 107 -15.39 7.08 -11.95
C SER A 107 -14.21 7.94 -11.46
N ALA A 108 -14.32 9.28 -11.51
CA ALA A 108 -13.31 10.20 -10.99
C ALA A 108 -13.39 10.35 -9.46
N TYR A 109 -12.27 10.75 -8.83
CA TYR A 109 -12.23 11.04 -7.40
C TYR A 109 -12.92 12.38 -7.11
N ARG A 110 -13.85 12.39 -6.13
CA ARG A 110 -14.72 13.53 -5.82
C ARG A 110 -14.48 14.15 -4.45
N GLY A 111 -13.57 13.60 -3.65
CA GLY A 111 -13.29 14.07 -2.29
C GLY A 111 -12.91 15.56 -2.22
N LYS A 112 -13.11 16.19 -1.06
CA LYS A 112 -12.76 17.59 -0.84
C LYS A 112 -11.29 17.89 -1.14
N TYR A 113 -10.40 16.93 -0.81
CA TYR A 113 -8.96 17.03 -1.07
C TYR A 113 -8.65 17.28 -2.56
N ILE A 114 -9.42 16.72 -3.51
CA ILE A 114 -9.24 16.98 -4.94
C ILE A 114 -9.42 18.47 -5.26
N LYS A 115 -10.45 19.10 -4.66
CA LYS A 115 -10.70 20.54 -4.84
C LYS A 115 -9.59 21.39 -4.21
N GLU A 116 -9.03 20.93 -3.09
CA GLU A 116 -7.90 21.63 -2.44
C GLU A 116 -6.62 21.52 -3.26
N ILE A 117 -6.30 20.35 -3.78
CA ILE A 117 -5.14 20.14 -4.65
C ILE A 117 -5.27 20.98 -5.92
N ALA A 118 -6.46 21.02 -6.52
CA ALA A 118 -6.73 21.78 -7.74
C ALA A 118 -6.47 23.28 -7.61
N LYS A 119 -6.60 23.87 -6.41
CA LYS A 119 -6.25 25.27 -6.17
C LYS A 119 -4.76 25.58 -6.38
N ASN A 120 -3.91 24.57 -6.22
CA ASN A 120 -2.46 24.68 -6.40
C ASN A 120 -2.01 24.30 -7.82
N ALA A 121 -2.94 23.89 -8.68
CA ALA A 121 -2.64 23.56 -10.07
C ALA A 121 -2.35 24.83 -10.88
N ASN A 122 -1.21 24.86 -11.55
CA ASN A 122 -0.82 25.96 -12.44
C ASN A 122 -0.85 25.49 -13.88
N LEU A 123 -1.97 25.76 -14.57
CA LEU A 123 -2.16 25.40 -15.97
C LEU A 123 -1.56 26.46 -16.88
N GLN A 124 -0.86 26.03 -17.91
CA GLN A 124 -0.25 26.91 -18.91
C GLN A 124 -1.10 27.01 -20.18
N GLU A 125 -1.85 25.96 -20.48
CA GLU A 125 -2.68 25.88 -21.67
C GLU A 125 -4.17 25.85 -21.32
N ALA A 126 -4.97 26.58 -22.09
CA ALA A 126 -6.42 26.58 -21.92
C ALA A 126 -7.02 25.33 -22.59
N VAL A 127 -7.79 24.56 -21.83
CA VAL A 127 -8.55 23.42 -22.34
C VAL A 127 -10.01 23.84 -22.51
N ASN A 128 -10.57 23.62 -23.70
CA ASN A 128 -11.99 23.84 -23.96
C ASN A 128 -12.81 22.69 -23.35
N ILE A 129 -13.63 22.99 -22.35
CA ILE A 129 -14.42 22.00 -21.63
C ILE A 129 -15.45 21.32 -22.53
N ASP A 130 -16.10 22.09 -23.45
CA ASP A 130 -17.11 21.55 -24.34
C ASP A 130 -16.52 20.52 -25.32
N ASP A 131 -15.31 20.79 -25.86
CA ASP A 131 -14.61 19.86 -26.73
C ASP A 131 -14.08 18.65 -25.96
N LEU A 132 -13.61 18.86 -24.72
CA LEU A 132 -13.14 17.79 -23.84
C LEU A 132 -14.24 16.77 -23.52
N LEU A 133 -15.47 17.25 -23.24
CA LEU A 133 -16.60 16.43 -22.80
C LEU A 133 -17.54 15.99 -23.94
N LYS A 134 -17.25 16.39 -25.18
CA LYS A 134 -18.12 16.07 -26.32
C LYS A 134 -17.99 14.61 -26.74
N ASN A 135 -19.13 13.97 -27.03
CA ASN A 135 -19.15 12.59 -27.57
C ASN A 135 -18.34 11.58 -26.76
N LEU A 136 -18.43 11.64 -25.43
CA LEU A 136 -17.82 10.66 -24.54
C LEU A 136 -18.59 9.34 -24.56
N PRO A 137 -17.94 8.20 -24.26
CA PRO A 137 -18.58 6.92 -24.03
C PRO A 137 -19.68 6.99 -22.94
N GLU A 138 -20.68 6.09 -23.02
CA GLU A 138 -21.71 5.96 -21.97
C GLU A 138 -21.15 5.23 -20.73
N ASP A 139 -20.25 4.26 -20.92
CA ASP A 139 -19.61 3.55 -19.84
C ASP A 139 -18.64 4.48 -19.07
N GLU A 140 -18.78 4.54 -17.75
CA GLU A 140 -18.05 5.48 -16.91
C GLU A 140 -16.54 5.19 -16.85
N GLU A 141 -16.12 3.93 -16.98
CA GLU A 141 -14.68 3.58 -16.99
C GLU A 141 -14.05 3.92 -18.36
N GLU A 142 -14.76 3.69 -19.46
CA GLU A 142 -14.30 4.14 -20.79
C GLU A 142 -14.32 5.66 -20.91
N LYS A 143 -15.33 6.31 -20.31
CA LYS A 143 -15.44 7.77 -20.27
C LYS A 143 -14.23 8.43 -19.63
N ILE A 144 -13.83 7.95 -18.45
CA ILE A 144 -12.66 8.52 -17.76
C ILE A 144 -11.37 8.24 -18.54
N ASP A 145 -11.23 7.08 -19.16
CA ASP A 145 -10.05 6.73 -19.96
C ASP A 145 -9.95 7.65 -21.21
N GLU A 146 -11.07 7.96 -21.87
CA GLU A 146 -11.12 8.90 -22.99
C GLU A 146 -10.76 10.33 -22.52
N ILE A 147 -11.27 10.79 -21.38
CA ILE A 147 -10.92 12.09 -20.80
C ILE A 147 -9.41 12.17 -20.51
N ILE A 148 -8.86 11.13 -19.89
CA ILE A 148 -7.41 11.04 -19.64
C ILE A 148 -6.61 11.18 -20.94
N SER A 149 -7.02 10.46 -21.98
CA SER A 149 -6.37 10.51 -23.29
C SER A 149 -6.40 11.91 -23.91
N ARG A 150 -7.55 12.59 -23.86
CA ARG A 150 -7.73 13.95 -24.38
C ARG A 150 -6.91 14.96 -23.59
N LEU A 151 -6.89 14.88 -22.24
CA LEU A 151 -6.11 15.78 -21.39
C LEU A 151 -4.61 15.64 -21.64
N LYS A 152 -4.09 14.42 -21.74
CA LYS A 152 -2.69 14.15 -22.12
C LYS A 152 -2.35 14.74 -23.48
N SER A 153 -3.25 14.57 -24.44
CA SER A 153 -3.06 15.09 -25.81
C SER A 153 -3.15 16.61 -25.90
N ALA A 154 -3.94 17.25 -25.03
CA ALA A 154 -4.08 18.70 -25.00
C ALA A 154 -2.80 19.38 -24.49
N SER A 155 -2.23 18.92 -23.40
CA SER A 155 -0.97 19.44 -22.86
C SER A 155 -0.28 18.39 -21.97
N GLU A 156 0.70 17.69 -22.53
CA GLU A 156 1.53 16.75 -21.75
C GLU A 156 2.24 17.45 -20.59
N LYS A 157 2.66 18.69 -20.80
CA LYS A 157 3.36 19.48 -19.76
C LYS A 157 2.46 19.76 -18.56
N ASP A 158 1.22 20.20 -18.81
CA ASP A 158 0.26 20.45 -17.73
C ASP A 158 -0.16 19.16 -17.05
N TRP A 159 -0.33 18.08 -17.85
CA TRP A 159 -0.59 16.75 -17.31
C TRP A 159 0.47 16.30 -16.30
N GLN A 160 1.75 16.37 -16.66
CA GLN A 160 2.85 15.99 -15.77
C GLN A 160 2.96 16.91 -14.56
N SER A 161 2.70 18.20 -14.73
CA SER A 161 2.68 19.16 -13.63
C SER A 161 1.59 18.83 -12.61
N ILE A 162 0.36 18.56 -13.09
CA ILE A 162 -0.77 18.20 -12.23
C ILE A 162 -0.54 16.84 -11.58
N LYS A 163 -0.04 15.84 -12.33
CA LYS A 163 0.33 14.54 -11.77
C LYS A 163 1.26 14.69 -10.58
N LYS A 164 2.32 15.46 -10.76
CA LYS A 164 3.30 15.72 -9.69
C LYS A 164 2.66 16.40 -8.49
N VAL A 165 1.93 17.49 -8.69
CA VAL A 165 1.25 18.22 -7.61
C VAL A 165 0.25 17.32 -6.86
N SER A 166 -0.48 16.47 -7.59
CA SER A 166 -1.44 15.54 -7.00
C SER A 166 -0.76 14.50 -6.11
N LEU A 167 0.29 13.85 -6.62
CA LEU A 167 1.05 12.86 -5.86
C LEU A 167 1.73 13.48 -4.64
N ASP A 168 2.44 14.60 -4.80
CA ASP A 168 3.16 15.27 -3.71
C ASP A 168 2.19 15.64 -2.58
N ASN A 169 1.00 16.17 -2.90
CA ASN A 169 0.01 16.54 -1.87
C ASN A 169 -0.58 15.31 -1.17
N VAL A 170 -0.98 14.27 -1.92
CA VAL A 170 -1.56 13.07 -1.32
C VAL A 170 -0.53 12.35 -0.46
N LEU A 171 0.69 12.17 -0.95
CA LEU A 171 1.76 11.52 -0.18
C LEU A 171 2.12 12.30 1.08
N SER A 172 2.22 13.62 0.99
CA SER A 172 2.46 14.48 2.17
C SER A 172 1.34 14.35 3.21
N THR A 173 0.08 14.21 2.77
CA THR A 173 -1.05 13.96 3.67
C THR A 173 -0.94 12.60 4.33
N ILE A 174 -0.65 11.54 3.55
CA ILE A 174 -0.47 10.18 4.06
C ILE A 174 0.68 10.12 5.08
N GLU A 175 1.82 10.74 4.78
CA GLU A 175 2.98 10.80 5.66
C GLU A 175 2.62 11.48 6.98
N LYS A 176 1.96 12.64 6.90
CA LYS A 176 1.51 13.38 8.08
C LYS A 176 0.51 12.59 8.92
N ASP A 177 -0.50 11.95 8.31
CA ASP A 177 -1.48 11.14 9.02
C ASP A 177 -0.81 9.98 9.78
N LEU A 178 0.20 9.36 9.17
CA LEU A 178 0.97 8.28 9.78
C LEU A 178 1.88 8.79 10.91
N GLU A 179 2.54 9.94 10.74
CA GLU A 179 3.33 10.57 11.79
C GLU A 179 2.47 10.95 13.01
N ASP A 180 1.30 11.56 12.77
CA ASP A 180 0.32 11.90 13.83
C ASP A 180 -0.19 10.63 14.55
N PHE A 181 -0.21 9.50 13.84
CA PHE A 181 -0.52 8.18 14.41
C PHE A 181 0.68 7.51 15.11
N GLY A 182 1.88 8.12 15.08
CA GLY A 182 3.12 7.60 15.66
C GLY A 182 3.75 6.47 14.85
N VAL A 183 3.51 6.47 13.55
CA VAL A 183 4.07 5.53 12.55
C VAL A 183 4.95 6.29 11.58
N THR A 184 6.18 5.83 11.38
CA THR A 184 7.14 6.45 10.45
C THR A 184 7.75 5.38 9.55
N PHE A 185 8.23 5.77 8.39
CA PHE A 185 8.91 4.90 7.44
C PHE A 185 10.34 5.39 7.17
N ASP A 186 11.25 4.43 6.94
CA ASP A 186 12.63 4.73 6.61
C ASP A 186 12.83 4.86 5.10
N ASN A 187 11.94 4.22 4.32
CA ASN A 187 11.97 4.26 2.86
C ASN A 187 10.56 4.31 2.27
N TRP A 188 10.36 5.20 1.31
CA TRP A 188 9.19 5.30 0.46
C TRP A 188 9.59 4.81 -0.93
N PHE A 189 9.32 3.54 -1.22
CA PHE A 189 9.72 2.91 -2.47
C PHE A 189 8.72 3.25 -3.57
N LEU A 190 9.18 3.91 -4.64
CA LEU A 190 8.33 4.29 -5.77
C LEU A 190 8.23 3.13 -6.78
N GLU A 191 7.02 2.73 -7.17
CA GLU A 191 6.81 1.73 -8.22
C GLU A 191 7.46 2.15 -9.55
N SER A 192 7.42 3.46 -9.86
CA SER A 192 8.06 4.01 -11.05
C SER A 192 9.56 3.72 -11.13
N SER A 193 10.23 3.46 -10.00
CA SER A 193 11.65 3.08 -9.96
C SER A 193 11.94 1.66 -10.48
N LEU A 194 10.89 0.87 -10.70
CA LEU A 194 10.99 -0.46 -11.34
C LEU A 194 10.98 -0.38 -12.87
N LEU A 195 10.58 0.77 -13.40
CA LEU A 195 10.37 1.05 -14.83
C LEU A 195 11.55 1.83 -15.41
N GLY A 196 11.55 2.01 -16.74
CA GLY A 196 12.54 2.84 -17.45
C GLY A 196 13.63 2.04 -18.16
N ASP A 197 14.72 2.71 -18.60
CA ASP A 197 15.76 2.11 -19.43
C ASP A 197 16.54 0.99 -18.71
N ASP A 198 16.71 1.11 -17.39
CA ASP A 198 17.27 0.06 -16.51
C ASP A 198 16.16 -0.67 -15.77
N SER A 199 15.13 -1.13 -16.49
CA SER A 199 13.94 -1.75 -15.92
C SER A 199 14.29 -2.96 -15.04
N LYS A 200 13.97 -2.85 -13.74
CA LYS A 200 14.10 -3.96 -12.79
C LYS A 200 13.13 -5.09 -13.13
N ILE A 201 12.01 -4.78 -13.79
CA ILE A 201 11.05 -5.77 -14.26
C ILE A 201 11.68 -6.60 -15.37
N ASP A 202 12.31 -5.96 -16.37
CA ASP A 202 12.95 -6.68 -17.46
C ASP A 202 14.12 -7.54 -16.96
N ALA A 203 14.89 -7.03 -15.99
CA ALA A 203 15.94 -7.80 -15.33
C ALA A 203 15.41 -9.03 -14.59
N ALA A 204 14.27 -8.92 -13.92
CA ALA A 204 13.63 -10.04 -13.25
C ALA A 204 13.09 -11.08 -14.25
N VAL A 205 12.46 -10.63 -15.34
CA VAL A 205 11.97 -11.50 -16.42
C VAL A 205 13.14 -12.22 -17.10
N GLN A 206 14.24 -11.50 -17.38
CA GLN A 206 15.45 -12.09 -17.96
C GLN A 206 16.08 -13.16 -17.05
N GLN A 207 16.09 -12.95 -15.75
CA GLN A 207 16.58 -13.94 -14.79
C GLN A 207 15.71 -15.20 -14.78
N LEU A 208 14.38 -15.05 -14.81
CA LEU A 208 13.46 -16.19 -14.94
C LEU A 208 13.64 -16.93 -16.27
N ASP A 209 13.89 -16.21 -17.38
CA ASP A 209 14.16 -16.82 -18.69
C ASP A 209 15.49 -17.60 -18.68
N THR A 210 16.54 -17.04 -18.09
CA THR A 210 17.83 -17.73 -17.92
C THR A 210 17.67 -19.02 -17.11
N ASN A 211 16.72 -19.05 -16.17
CA ASN A 211 16.38 -20.25 -15.39
C ASN A 211 15.42 -21.20 -16.13
N ASN A 212 15.08 -20.95 -17.41
CA ASN A 212 14.14 -21.71 -18.24
C ASN A 212 12.70 -21.76 -17.67
N LEU A 213 12.29 -20.72 -16.98
CA LEU A 213 10.99 -20.61 -16.31
C LEU A 213 10.00 -19.69 -17.05
N ILE A 214 10.39 -19.18 -18.21
CA ILE A 214 9.53 -18.40 -19.08
C ILE A 214 8.94 -19.26 -20.19
N ASP A 215 7.70 -18.98 -20.55
CA ASP A 215 7.01 -19.54 -21.70
C ASP A 215 6.30 -18.43 -22.47
N ASN A 216 6.32 -18.53 -23.81
CA ASN A 216 5.66 -17.58 -24.70
C ASN A 216 4.39 -18.23 -25.27
N ARG A 217 3.22 -17.74 -24.87
CA ARG A 217 1.91 -18.25 -25.32
C ARG A 217 1.06 -17.07 -25.84
N ASP A 218 0.60 -17.18 -27.06
CA ASP A 218 -0.26 -16.18 -27.71
C ASP A 218 0.26 -14.73 -27.57
N GLY A 219 1.59 -14.57 -27.72
CA GLY A 219 2.28 -13.29 -27.61
C GLY A 219 2.48 -12.77 -26.17
N ASN A 220 1.97 -13.48 -25.17
CA ASN A 220 2.20 -13.12 -23.76
C ASN A 220 3.43 -13.86 -23.21
N ILE A 221 4.15 -13.22 -22.30
CA ILE A 221 5.26 -13.82 -21.54
C ILE A 221 4.72 -14.35 -20.21
N TRP A 222 4.85 -15.67 -20.02
CA TRP A 222 4.35 -16.39 -18.85
C TRP A 222 5.49 -16.88 -17.99
N PHE A 223 5.32 -16.79 -16.68
CA PHE A 223 6.14 -17.47 -15.68
C PHE A 223 5.50 -18.79 -15.28
N LYS A 224 6.28 -19.87 -15.27
CA LYS A 224 5.87 -21.23 -14.85
C LYS A 224 5.76 -21.32 -13.33
N SER A 225 4.92 -20.49 -12.74
CA SER A 225 4.76 -20.42 -11.28
C SER A 225 4.13 -21.68 -10.67
N SER A 226 3.40 -22.45 -11.48
CA SER A 226 2.83 -23.72 -11.05
C SER A 226 3.90 -24.77 -10.67
N ASP A 227 5.10 -24.70 -11.24
CA ASP A 227 6.22 -25.57 -10.89
C ASP A 227 6.70 -25.37 -9.43
N PHE A 228 6.34 -24.24 -8.81
CA PHE A 228 6.70 -23.84 -7.45
C PHE A 228 5.50 -23.80 -6.48
N GLY A 229 4.36 -24.37 -6.88
CA GLY A 229 3.20 -24.56 -6.00
C GLY A 229 2.15 -23.46 -6.05
N ASP A 230 2.23 -22.52 -7.04
CA ASP A 230 1.09 -21.68 -7.41
C ASP A 230 0.00 -22.53 -8.09
N ASP A 231 -1.24 -22.10 -8.10
CA ASP A 231 -2.37 -22.83 -8.69
C ASP A 231 -2.32 -22.87 -10.23
N LYS A 232 -1.61 -21.96 -10.87
CA LYS A 232 -1.41 -21.87 -12.33
C LYS A 232 -0.25 -20.95 -12.68
N ASP A 233 0.24 -21.06 -13.92
CA ASP A 233 1.20 -20.12 -14.50
C ASP A 233 0.64 -18.71 -14.57
N ARG A 234 1.55 -17.71 -14.55
CA ARG A 234 1.17 -16.29 -14.51
C ARG A 234 1.76 -15.48 -15.65
N VAL A 235 0.94 -14.60 -16.21
CA VAL A 235 1.39 -13.64 -17.21
C VAL A 235 2.22 -12.56 -16.51
N LEU A 236 3.43 -12.32 -17.01
CA LEU A 236 4.28 -11.19 -16.62
C LEU A 236 4.09 -10.02 -17.59
N ILE A 237 4.15 -10.28 -18.90
CA ILE A 237 4.01 -9.27 -19.94
C ILE A 237 2.92 -9.72 -20.92
N ARG A 238 2.01 -8.83 -21.24
CA ARG A 238 0.91 -9.08 -22.18
C ARG A 238 1.40 -8.96 -23.63
N ALA A 239 0.61 -9.50 -24.59
CA ALA A 239 0.90 -9.46 -26.01
C ALA A 239 1.06 -8.03 -26.58
N ASP A 240 0.46 -7.04 -25.95
CA ASP A 240 0.58 -5.62 -26.27
C ASP A 240 1.82 -4.94 -25.63
N GLY A 241 2.67 -5.72 -24.96
CA GLY A 241 3.88 -5.24 -24.28
C GLY A 241 3.63 -4.67 -22.87
N ARG A 242 2.38 -4.59 -22.40
CA ARG A 242 2.08 -4.08 -21.06
C ARG A 242 2.46 -5.08 -19.98
N GLN A 243 3.19 -4.62 -18.99
CA GLN A 243 3.54 -5.38 -17.80
C GLN A 243 2.30 -5.57 -16.91
N THR A 244 2.23 -6.70 -16.22
CA THR A 244 1.18 -6.96 -15.21
C THR A 244 1.63 -6.48 -13.84
N TYR A 245 0.70 -6.26 -12.92
CA TYR A 245 1.03 -5.99 -11.51
C TYR A 245 1.92 -7.07 -10.91
N PHE A 246 1.72 -8.32 -11.33
CA PHE A 246 2.57 -9.41 -10.86
C PHE A 246 4.02 -9.28 -11.32
N ALA A 247 4.28 -8.75 -12.51
CA ALA A 247 5.65 -8.47 -12.96
C ALA A 247 6.34 -7.40 -12.08
N SER A 248 5.62 -6.36 -11.70
CA SER A 248 6.10 -5.35 -10.74
C SER A 248 6.41 -5.98 -9.38
N ASP A 249 5.52 -6.85 -8.88
CA ASP A 249 5.73 -7.53 -7.60
C ASP A 249 6.94 -8.47 -7.61
N VAL A 250 7.15 -9.21 -8.70
CA VAL A 250 8.33 -10.06 -8.90
C VAL A 250 9.61 -9.23 -8.83
N ALA A 251 9.65 -8.12 -9.57
CA ALA A 251 10.79 -7.22 -9.60
C ALA A 251 11.04 -6.55 -8.25
N TYR A 252 9.98 -6.13 -7.56
CA TYR A 252 10.08 -5.50 -6.26
C TYR A 252 10.61 -6.45 -5.17
N HIS A 253 10.10 -7.69 -5.13
CA HIS A 253 10.61 -8.67 -4.16
C HIS A 253 12.06 -9.09 -4.47
N LYS A 254 12.43 -9.16 -5.76
CA LYS A 254 13.83 -9.32 -6.17
C LYS A 254 14.68 -8.16 -5.65
N ASP A 255 14.25 -6.92 -5.86
CA ASP A 255 14.96 -5.71 -5.40
C ASP A 255 15.20 -5.72 -3.88
N LYS A 256 14.21 -6.12 -3.08
CA LYS A 256 14.36 -6.27 -1.63
C LYS A 256 15.52 -7.22 -1.27
N LEU A 257 15.57 -8.38 -1.91
CA LEU A 257 16.62 -9.37 -1.64
C LEU A 257 17.98 -8.92 -2.18
N ASP A 258 18.03 -8.22 -3.32
CA ASP A 258 19.26 -7.63 -3.88
C ASP A 258 19.83 -6.53 -2.97
N ARG A 259 18.99 -5.81 -2.23
CA ARG A 259 19.40 -4.85 -1.19
C ARG A 259 20.00 -5.51 0.06
N GLY A 260 20.05 -6.85 0.09
CA GLY A 260 20.73 -7.65 1.10
C GLY A 260 19.95 -7.85 2.40
N PHE A 261 18.62 -7.81 2.37
CA PHE A 261 17.83 -8.21 3.53
C PHE A 261 17.88 -9.71 3.76
N ASP A 262 18.09 -10.10 5.02
CA ASP A 262 18.07 -11.50 5.45
C ASP A 262 16.67 -12.04 5.54
N GLU A 263 15.71 -11.16 5.85
CA GLU A 263 14.29 -11.49 6.00
C GLU A 263 13.42 -10.31 5.52
N ILE A 264 12.34 -10.62 4.84
CA ILE A 264 11.32 -9.69 4.38
C ILE A 264 10.01 -10.03 5.10
N ILE A 265 9.39 -9.05 5.72
CA ILE A 265 8.08 -9.20 6.36
C ILE A 265 7.10 -8.28 5.63
N ASN A 266 6.14 -8.86 4.91
CA ASN A 266 5.06 -8.11 4.29
C ASN A 266 3.80 -8.22 5.14
N ILE A 267 3.16 -7.08 5.43
CA ILE A 267 1.89 -7.02 6.16
C ILE A 267 0.80 -6.64 5.17
N TRP A 268 -0.03 -7.61 4.84
CA TRP A 268 -1.08 -7.49 3.83
C TRP A 268 -2.48 -7.60 4.43
N GLY A 269 -3.46 -7.03 3.74
CA GLY A 269 -4.87 -7.32 4.01
C GLY A 269 -5.18 -8.80 3.80
N SER A 270 -6.11 -9.33 4.57
CA SER A 270 -6.48 -10.76 4.52
C SER A 270 -7.06 -11.21 3.17
N ASP A 271 -7.57 -10.28 2.37
CA ASP A 271 -8.02 -10.50 0.99
C ASP A 271 -6.88 -10.94 0.04
N HIS A 272 -5.61 -10.66 0.39
CA HIS A 272 -4.43 -11.08 -0.36
C HIS A 272 -3.92 -12.49 -0.04
N HIS A 273 -4.62 -13.30 0.79
CA HIS A 273 -4.20 -14.65 1.16
C HIS A 273 -3.81 -15.53 -0.05
N GLY A 274 -4.62 -15.51 -1.12
CA GLY A 274 -4.36 -16.28 -2.34
C GLY A 274 -3.16 -15.82 -3.16
N TYR A 275 -2.58 -14.66 -2.82
CA TYR A 275 -1.46 -14.08 -3.54
C TYR A 275 -0.08 -14.54 -3.00
N ILE A 276 -0.03 -15.04 -1.77
CA ILE A 276 1.22 -15.42 -1.07
C ILE A 276 2.00 -16.45 -1.87
N LYS A 277 1.37 -17.56 -2.25
CA LYS A 277 2.02 -18.65 -3.00
C LYS A 277 2.63 -18.17 -4.33
N ARG A 278 1.99 -17.21 -4.96
CA ARG A 278 2.43 -16.62 -6.22
C ARG A 278 3.75 -15.85 -6.05
N VAL A 279 3.87 -15.08 -4.98
CA VAL A 279 5.11 -14.35 -4.67
C VAL A 279 6.20 -15.32 -4.19
N GLU A 280 5.87 -16.28 -3.34
CA GLU A 280 6.81 -17.34 -2.93
C GLU A 280 7.38 -18.09 -4.14
N ALA A 281 6.52 -18.47 -5.11
CA ALA A 281 6.93 -19.11 -6.34
C ALA A 281 7.89 -18.23 -7.17
N SER A 282 7.65 -16.91 -7.22
CA SER A 282 8.53 -15.99 -7.95
C SER A 282 9.93 -15.92 -7.32
N LEU A 283 10.03 -15.92 -6.00
CA LEU A 283 11.31 -15.94 -5.30
C LEU A 283 12.09 -17.20 -5.57
N GLU A 284 11.44 -18.37 -5.48
CA GLU A 284 12.10 -19.65 -5.80
C GLU A 284 12.53 -19.71 -7.26
N GLY A 285 11.67 -19.25 -8.19
CA GLY A 285 12.00 -19.17 -9.62
C GLY A 285 13.19 -18.26 -9.92
N LEU A 286 13.36 -17.18 -9.18
CA LEU A 286 14.51 -16.28 -9.24
C LEU A 286 15.77 -16.85 -8.56
N GLY A 287 15.66 -18.02 -7.87
CA GLY A 287 16.77 -18.67 -7.18
C GLY A 287 17.00 -18.20 -5.74
N TYR A 288 16.04 -17.49 -5.14
CA TYR A 288 16.09 -17.11 -3.73
C TYR A 288 15.40 -18.14 -2.84
N ASP A 289 15.81 -18.19 -1.58
CA ASP A 289 15.09 -18.96 -0.57
C ASP A 289 13.77 -18.25 -0.20
N LYS A 290 12.63 -18.87 -0.53
CA LYS A 290 11.30 -18.31 -0.19
C LYS A 290 11.08 -18.13 1.31
N ASN A 291 11.81 -18.89 2.18
CA ASN A 291 11.71 -18.74 3.62
C ASN A 291 12.23 -17.38 4.13
N LYS A 292 12.90 -16.60 3.26
CA LYS A 292 13.23 -15.21 3.55
C LYS A 292 12.00 -14.29 3.54
N LEU A 293 10.88 -14.71 2.93
CA LEU A 293 9.62 -13.97 2.94
C LEU A 293 8.69 -14.50 4.03
N SER A 294 8.19 -13.60 4.85
CA SER A 294 7.14 -13.85 5.84
C SER A 294 5.97 -12.91 5.61
N VAL A 295 4.82 -13.45 5.21
CA VAL A 295 3.60 -12.63 5.04
C VAL A 295 2.74 -12.72 6.29
N LYS A 296 2.33 -11.56 6.82
CA LYS A 296 1.39 -11.42 7.93
C LYS A 296 0.09 -10.85 7.40
N LEU A 297 -0.98 -11.60 7.57
CA LEU A 297 -2.31 -11.16 7.15
C LEU A 297 -3.03 -10.43 8.28
N VAL A 298 -3.63 -9.30 7.95
CA VAL A 298 -4.38 -8.47 8.88
C VAL A 298 -5.80 -8.30 8.36
N GLN A 299 -6.78 -8.71 9.17
CA GLN A 299 -8.20 -8.46 8.90
C GLN A 299 -8.52 -6.97 9.01
N PHE A 300 -9.35 -6.47 8.10
CA PHE A 300 -9.82 -5.10 8.16
C PHE A 300 -10.60 -4.83 9.45
N ALA A 301 -10.49 -3.60 9.95
CA ALA A 301 -11.32 -3.13 11.03
C ALA A 301 -12.60 -2.50 10.44
N ASN A 302 -13.75 -2.90 10.95
CA ASN A 302 -15.00 -2.19 10.70
C ASN A 302 -15.09 -1.02 11.69
N LEU A 303 -15.55 0.12 11.23
CA LEU A 303 -15.85 1.25 12.10
C LEU A 303 -17.35 1.25 12.43
N ILE A 304 -17.66 1.38 13.71
CA ILE A 304 -19.03 1.52 14.22
C ILE A 304 -19.18 2.88 14.88
N LYS A 305 -20.22 3.61 14.51
CA LYS A 305 -20.61 4.90 15.12
C LYS A 305 -22.12 4.93 15.31
N GLY A 306 -22.58 5.26 16.52
CA GLY A 306 -24.01 5.23 16.84
C GLY A 306 -24.65 3.85 16.67
N GLY A 307 -23.90 2.76 16.92
CA GLY A 307 -24.36 1.38 16.77
C GLY A 307 -24.52 0.89 15.33
N SER A 308 -24.05 1.65 14.32
CA SER A 308 -24.15 1.28 12.92
C SER A 308 -22.78 1.31 12.21
N PRO A 309 -22.51 0.39 11.26
CA PRO A 309 -21.29 0.42 10.47
C PRO A 309 -21.18 1.69 9.63
N VAL A 310 -20.03 2.33 9.66
CA VAL A 310 -19.70 3.47 8.81
C VAL A 310 -19.26 2.97 7.42
N LYS A 311 -19.92 3.49 6.38
CA LYS A 311 -19.52 3.18 4.98
C LYS A 311 -18.17 3.82 4.66
N MET A 312 -17.34 3.08 3.95
CA MET A 312 -16.02 3.55 3.51
C MET A 312 -15.89 3.41 2.00
N SER A 313 -15.84 4.53 1.28
CA SER A 313 -15.61 4.58 -0.15
C SER A 313 -14.77 5.79 -0.50
N THR A 314 -13.53 5.57 -0.90
CA THR A 314 -12.60 6.64 -1.30
C THR A 314 -13.02 7.34 -2.59
N ARG A 315 -13.65 6.63 -3.54
CA ARG A 315 -14.12 7.23 -4.82
C ARG A 315 -15.24 8.25 -4.61
N SER A 316 -16.23 7.94 -3.80
CA SER A 316 -17.32 8.86 -3.49
C SER A 316 -16.90 10.04 -2.58
N GLY A 317 -15.75 9.91 -1.92
CA GLY A 317 -15.29 10.87 -0.92
C GLY A 317 -16.03 10.75 0.42
N GLU A 318 -16.83 9.68 0.60
CA GLU A 318 -17.54 9.36 1.84
C GLU A 318 -16.79 8.26 2.58
N PHE A 319 -15.83 8.64 3.39
CA PHE A 319 -15.09 7.72 4.26
C PHE A 319 -14.70 8.44 5.55
N TYR A 320 -14.48 7.66 6.59
CA TYR A 320 -13.97 8.16 7.85
C TYR A 320 -12.44 8.10 7.78
N SER A 321 -11.80 9.26 7.77
CA SER A 321 -10.35 9.35 7.61
C SER A 321 -9.61 8.87 8.86
N LEU A 322 -8.33 8.58 8.71
CA LEU A 322 -7.46 8.31 9.86
C LEU A 322 -7.33 9.56 10.72
N GLU A 323 -7.24 10.75 10.11
CA GLU A 323 -7.23 12.05 10.80
C GLU A 323 -8.49 12.26 11.67
N ASP A 324 -9.70 11.95 11.14
CA ASP A 324 -10.95 12.02 11.91
C ASP A 324 -10.91 11.07 13.12
N LEU A 325 -10.42 9.82 12.94
CA LEU A 325 -10.28 8.87 14.03
C LEU A 325 -9.37 9.40 15.13
N LEU A 326 -8.19 9.93 14.75
CA LEU A 326 -7.23 10.47 15.71
C LEU A 326 -7.77 11.69 16.43
N SER A 327 -8.56 12.51 15.74
CA SER A 327 -9.25 13.67 16.35
C SER A 327 -10.30 13.26 17.37
N ASP A 328 -11.06 12.18 17.10
CA ASP A 328 -12.16 11.74 17.97
C ASP A 328 -11.67 10.97 19.20
N VAL A 329 -10.70 10.06 19.05
CA VAL A 329 -10.28 9.15 20.15
C VAL A 329 -8.82 9.32 20.59
N GLY A 330 -8.00 10.00 19.83
CA GLY A 330 -6.57 10.14 20.06
C GLY A 330 -5.74 8.93 19.62
N SER A 331 -4.44 9.16 19.39
CA SER A 331 -3.52 8.16 18.85
C SER A 331 -3.37 6.95 19.79
N ASP A 332 -3.15 7.16 21.07
CA ASP A 332 -2.88 6.06 22.04
C ASP A 332 -4.07 5.12 22.16
N VAL A 333 -5.29 5.65 22.22
CA VAL A 333 -6.53 4.85 22.30
C VAL A 333 -6.72 4.06 21.01
N ALA A 334 -6.57 4.69 19.84
CA ALA A 334 -6.69 4.03 18.57
C ALA A 334 -5.65 2.90 18.42
N ARG A 335 -4.38 3.15 18.77
CA ARG A 335 -3.29 2.17 18.74
C ARG A 335 -3.59 0.97 19.64
N PHE A 336 -4.02 1.22 20.87
CA PHE A 336 -4.37 0.15 21.80
C PHE A 336 -5.55 -0.68 21.29
N TYR A 337 -6.57 -0.02 20.75
CA TYR A 337 -7.77 -0.70 20.27
C TYR A 337 -7.46 -1.62 19.07
N TYR A 338 -6.67 -1.14 18.10
CA TYR A 338 -6.25 -1.94 16.94
C TYR A 338 -5.46 -3.19 17.34
N LEU A 339 -4.67 -3.14 18.42
CA LEU A 339 -3.86 -4.26 18.91
C LEU A 339 -4.62 -5.17 19.91
N SER A 340 -5.83 -4.81 20.30
CA SER A 340 -6.58 -5.54 21.32
C SER A 340 -7.01 -6.96 20.91
N LYS A 341 -7.00 -7.25 19.60
CA LYS A 341 -7.34 -8.56 19.04
C LYS A 341 -6.25 -9.06 18.09
N GLN A 342 -6.17 -10.39 17.96
CA GLN A 342 -5.26 -11.03 16.99
C GLN A 342 -5.59 -10.59 15.57
N THR A 343 -4.57 -10.55 14.70
CA THR A 343 -4.67 -9.98 13.35
C THR A 343 -5.63 -10.71 12.43
N ASP A 344 -5.85 -12.01 12.65
CA ASP A 344 -6.78 -12.87 11.91
C ASP A 344 -8.24 -12.75 12.39
N GLN A 345 -8.47 -12.05 13.50
CA GLN A 345 -9.82 -11.83 14.03
C GLN A 345 -10.44 -10.55 13.49
N HIS A 346 -11.75 -10.56 13.24
CA HIS A 346 -12.49 -9.35 12.95
C HIS A 346 -12.41 -8.37 14.13
N LEU A 347 -12.21 -7.11 13.81
CA LEU A 347 -12.19 -6.02 14.75
C LEU A 347 -13.29 -5.02 14.39
N ASP A 348 -14.26 -4.88 15.28
CA ASP A 348 -15.22 -3.78 15.22
C ASP A 348 -14.69 -2.65 16.10
N PHE A 349 -14.28 -1.56 15.47
CA PHE A 349 -13.82 -0.35 16.15
C PHE A 349 -15.05 0.50 16.47
N ASP A 350 -15.52 0.43 17.69
CA ASP A 350 -16.68 1.17 18.17
C ASP A 350 -16.22 2.50 18.78
N LEU A 351 -16.54 3.61 18.09
CA LEU A 351 -16.15 4.96 18.51
C LEU A 351 -16.85 5.41 19.81
N ASP A 352 -18.04 4.88 20.08
CA ASP A 352 -18.79 5.27 21.27
C ASP A 352 -18.24 4.57 22.53
N LEU A 353 -17.50 3.45 22.34
CA LEU A 353 -16.86 2.70 23.41
C LEU A 353 -15.38 3.06 23.60
N ALA A 354 -14.73 3.60 22.58
CA ALA A 354 -13.31 3.99 22.62
C ALA A 354 -13.14 5.35 23.33
#